data_650ca7513272145dce3c39a5ca9e8cc5
#
_entry.id   650ca7513272145dce3c39a5ca9e8cc5
#
_cell.length_a   1.000
_cell.length_b   1.000
_cell.length_c   1.000
_cell.angle_alpha   90.00
_cell.angle_beta   90.00
_cell.angle_gamma   90.00
#
_symmetry.space_group_name_H-M   'P 1'
#
loop_
_entity.id
_entity.type
_entity.pdbx_description
1 polymer ?
#
loop_
_entity_poly.entity_id
_entity_poly.type
_entity_poly.pdbx_seq_one_letter_code
_entity_poly.pdbx_strand_id
1 'polypeptide(L)'
;MPPQRATLLQVAQRAGVSRSTASFVLAGRHLDMRISEDARQRVLRAAQELDYRPNLMARSLRTKVTRTIALVSDTLAADPYAGRAINGSLAAAVAQDHLLFIGESEGDPVVEQKLIGDFLDRQVDAFIYASMFTRQVRVPKQLKGHPVVLLNCLTRGVRPTHHQIVPDELAAGWSAASTLLEAGHRAGICLVGRPDEHVFAGRERLAGIRAGLNAADARLAGTVECDWWPDSAYEAVSRALAEGWSPAALICLNDRVALGTYQALRAAGRAIPEDVSVISFDDSEMAAWLRPQLTSISLPHYQLGWQAVEKLLGPPTDPAVLRVPMPVRRRASVTKPAVR
;
A
#
# COMPACT_ATOMS: atom_id res chain seq x y z
N MET A 1 31.08 -1.02 29.04
CA MET A 1 31.29 0.15 28.16
C MET A 1 31.05 -0.28 26.71
N PRO A 2 30.36 0.48 25.91
CA PRO A 2 30.27 0.16 24.49
C PRO A 2 31.68 0.22 23.86
N PRO A 3 32.00 -0.66 22.89
CA PRO A 3 33.30 -0.65 22.25
C PRO A 3 33.56 0.72 21.61
N GLN A 4 34.75 1.25 21.84
CA GLN A 4 35.15 2.56 21.32
C GLN A 4 35.28 2.46 19.80
N ARG A 5 34.34 3.12 19.07
CA ARG A 5 34.31 3.09 17.60
C ARG A 5 35.53 3.79 17.04
N ALA A 6 36.20 3.15 16.06
CA ALA A 6 37.30 3.76 15.36
C ALA A 6 36.90 5.12 14.76
N THR A 7 37.78 6.08 14.76
CA THR A 7 37.57 7.44 14.27
C THR A 7 38.20 7.63 12.89
N LEU A 8 37.67 8.60 12.11
CA LEU A 8 38.26 8.99 10.82
C LEU A 8 39.74 9.39 10.95
N LEU A 9 40.15 9.96 12.10
CA LEU A 9 41.51 10.34 12.36
C LEU A 9 42.43 9.08 12.46
N GLN A 10 41.99 8.04 13.15
CA GLN A 10 42.71 6.78 13.24
C GLN A 10 42.87 6.09 11.88
N VAL A 11 41.81 6.12 11.04
CA VAL A 11 41.92 5.61 9.66
C VAL A 11 42.95 6.41 8.85
N ALA A 12 42.92 7.73 8.92
CA ALA A 12 43.87 8.60 8.22
C ALA A 12 45.31 8.33 8.66
N GLN A 13 45.57 8.23 9.97
CA GLN A 13 46.87 7.90 10.56
C GLN A 13 47.36 6.51 10.11
N ARG A 14 46.47 5.50 10.15
CA ARG A 14 46.80 4.13 9.72
C ARG A 14 47.12 4.03 8.24
N ALA A 15 46.46 4.82 7.42
CA ALA A 15 46.63 4.88 5.96
C ALA A 15 47.80 5.80 5.52
N GLY A 16 48.39 6.59 6.42
CA GLY A 16 49.45 7.56 6.11
C GLY A 16 48.95 8.70 5.18
N VAL A 17 47.75 9.20 5.42
CA VAL A 17 47.13 10.29 4.61
C VAL A 17 46.53 11.36 5.53
N SER A 18 46.17 12.52 4.94
CA SER A 18 45.44 13.54 5.68
C SER A 18 44.01 13.09 6.00
N ARG A 19 43.41 13.64 7.08
CA ARG A 19 42.01 13.40 7.44
C ARG A 19 41.04 13.76 6.29
N SER A 20 41.34 14.81 5.54
CA SER A 20 40.56 15.22 4.35
C SER A 20 40.65 14.19 3.26
N THR A 21 41.86 13.68 2.97
CA THR A 21 42.07 12.59 1.97
C THR A 21 41.29 11.34 2.34
N ALA A 22 41.38 10.88 3.59
CA ALA A 22 40.64 9.73 4.09
C ALA A 22 39.10 9.97 3.96
N SER A 23 38.63 11.17 4.29
CA SER A 23 37.22 11.55 4.17
C SER A 23 36.72 11.50 2.71
N PHE A 24 37.50 12.01 1.77
CA PHE A 24 37.11 11.99 0.34
C PHE A 24 37.11 10.58 -0.24
N VAL A 25 38.08 9.76 0.11
CA VAL A 25 38.12 8.35 -0.31
C VAL A 25 36.91 7.58 0.20
N LEU A 26 36.59 7.69 1.50
CA LEU A 26 35.46 7.01 2.11
C LEU A 26 34.10 7.57 1.67
N ALA A 27 34.07 8.79 1.12
CA ALA A 27 32.89 9.37 0.49
C ALA A 27 32.76 9.03 -1.01
N GLY A 28 33.66 8.21 -1.59
CA GLY A 28 33.66 7.86 -3.01
C GLY A 28 34.12 8.98 -3.97
N ARG A 29 34.66 10.09 -3.43
CA ARG A 29 35.04 11.30 -4.19
C ARG A 29 36.53 11.37 -4.54
N HIS A 30 37.21 10.23 -4.56
CA HIS A 30 38.66 10.16 -4.82
C HIS A 30 39.03 10.63 -6.23
N LEU A 31 38.18 10.41 -7.25
CA LEU A 31 38.40 10.88 -8.61
C LEU A 31 38.28 12.40 -8.70
N ASP A 32 37.24 12.98 -8.11
CA ASP A 32 37.00 14.44 -8.10
C ASP A 32 38.18 15.18 -7.47
N MET A 33 38.81 14.56 -6.46
CA MET A 33 39.89 15.17 -5.68
C MET A 33 41.28 14.73 -6.13
N ARG A 34 41.39 14.06 -7.28
CA ARG A 34 42.65 13.56 -7.87
C ARG A 34 43.53 12.76 -6.89
N ILE A 35 42.89 11.92 -6.04
CA ILE A 35 43.57 11.07 -5.10
C ILE A 35 44.05 9.84 -5.84
N SER A 36 45.34 9.48 -5.65
CA SER A 36 45.96 8.32 -6.30
C SER A 36 45.27 7.00 -5.87
N GLU A 37 45.26 6.01 -6.76
CA GLU A 37 44.68 4.69 -6.46
C GLU A 37 45.40 4.02 -5.29
N ASP A 38 46.72 4.19 -5.17
CA ASP A 38 47.49 3.67 -4.02
C ASP A 38 46.99 4.27 -2.68
N ALA A 39 46.83 5.59 -2.62
CA ALA A 39 46.27 6.24 -1.42
C ALA A 39 44.85 5.78 -1.13
N ARG A 40 44.04 5.59 -2.15
CA ARG A 40 42.68 5.05 -2.02
C ARG A 40 42.69 3.65 -1.40
N GLN A 41 43.55 2.75 -1.92
CA GLN A 41 43.64 1.37 -1.42
C GLN A 41 44.13 1.32 0.04
N ARG A 42 45.12 2.16 0.42
CA ARG A 42 45.58 2.25 1.82
C ARG A 42 44.46 2.67 2.74
N VAL A 43 43.64 3.69 2.36
CA VAL A 43 42.50 4.16 3.18
C VAL A 43 41.45 3.08 3.34
N LEU A 44 41.06 2.40 2.25
CA LEU A 44 40.06 1.34 2.31
C LEU A 44 40.50 0.17 3.17
N ARG A 45 41.79 -0.25 3.08
CA ARG A 45 42.38 -1.30 3.91
C ARG A 45 42.40 -0.89 5.39
N ALA A 46 42.86 0.33 5.69
CA ALA A 46 42.86 0.84 7.04
C ALA A 46 41.45 0.94 7.66
N ALA A 47 40.47 1.33 6.89
CA ALA A 47 39.07 1.35 7.32
C ALA A 47 38.52 -0.05 7.63
N GLN A 48 38.86 -1.04 6.81
CA GLN A 48 38.49 -2.44 7.03
C GLN A 48 39.18 -3.04 8.26
N GLU A 49 40.49 -2.84 8.41
CA GLU A 49 41.29 -3.33 9.58
C GLU A 49 40.78 -2.77 10.91
N LEU A 50 40.28 -1.53 10.90
CA LEU A 50 39.77 -0.85 12.09
C LEU A 50 38.26 -1.03 12.31
N ASP A 51 37.56 -1.82 11.50
CA ASP A 51 36.06 -1.86 11.42
C ASP A 51 35.46 -0.45 11.47
N TYR A 52 36.07 0.48 10.72
CA TYR A 52 35.62 1.86 10.72
C TYR A 52 34.33 1.99 9.97
N ARG A 53 33.33 2.55 10.63
CA ARG A 53 32.05 2.93 10.01
C ARG A 53 31.92 4.45 10.04
N PRO A 54 31.66 5.07 8.88
CA PRO A 54 31.43 6.52 8.83
C PRO A 54 30.37 6.93 9.85
N ASN A 55 30.65 7.96 10.62
CA ASN A 55 29.67 8.51 11.55
C ASN A 55 28.60 9.28 10.74
N LEU A 56 27.47 8.61 10.47
CA LEU A 56 26.35 9.19 9.71
C LEU A 56 25.78 10.41 10.41
N MET A 57 25.74 10.46 11.75
CA MET A 57 25.28 11.64 12.49
C MET A 57 26.18 12.85 12.26
N ALA A 58 27.51 12.68 12.26
CA ALA A 58 28.43 13.77 11.96
C ALA A 58 28.32 14.23 10.48
N ARG A 59 27.98 13.32 9.59
CA ARG A 59 27.70 13.63 8.18
C ARG A 59 26.38 14.39 8.05
N SER A 60 25.30 13.93 8.70
CA SER A 60 23.97 14.57 8.63
C SER A 60 23.99 15.99 9.21
N LEU A 61 24.72 16.23 10.30
CA LEU A 61 24.92 17.59 10.84
C LEU A 61 25.55 18.55 9.82
N ARG A 62 26.44 18.06 8.96
CA ARG A 62 27.11 18.88 7.93
C ARG A 62 26.25 19.05 6.66
N THR A 63 25.55 17.99 6.25
CA THR A 63 24.79 17.97 4.99
C THR A 63 23.34 18.35 5.19
N LYS A 64 22.85 18.37 6.42
CA LYS A 64 21.44 18.50 6.81
C LYS A 64 20.52 17.42 6.16
N VAL A 65 21.09 16.28 5.81
CA VAL A 65 20.39 15.12 5.23
C VAL A 65 20.72 13.88 6.04
N THR A 66 19.71 13.26 6.59
CA THR A 66 19.83 12.04 7.42
C THR A 66 19.65 10.76 6.63
N ARG A 67 19.08 10.85 5.43
CA ARG A 67 18.61 9.72 4.61
C ARG A 67 17.64 8.82 5.37
N THR A 68 16.71 9.45 6.08
CA THR A 68 15.67 8.76 6.81
C THR A 68 14.30 9.31 6.44
N ILE A 69 13.34 8.39 6.25
CA ILE A 69 11.93 8.69 6.00
C ILE A 69 11.14 8.17 7.19
N ALA A 70 10.13 8.90 7.62
CA ALA A 70 9.16 8.40 8.60
C ALA A 70 7.85 8.04 7.91
N LEU A 71 7.33 6.83 8.16
CA LEU A 71 5.97 6.42 7.86
C LEU A 71 5.17 6.47 9.16
N VAL A 72 4.14 7.31 9.18
CA VAL A 72 3.19 7.42 10.29
C VAL A 72 1.83 6.94 9.81
N SER A 73 1.27 5.94 10.48
CA SER A 73 -0.03 5.35 10.11
C SER A 73 -0.94 5.14 11.33
N ASP A 74 -2.21 4.85 11.04
CA ASP A 74 -3.16 4.37 12.05
C ASP A 74 -2.90 2.90 12.44
N THR A 75 -3.24 1.93 11.59
CA THR A 75 -3.19 0.48 11.88
C THR A 75 -2.62 -0.33 10.69
N LEU A 76 -1.74 0.27 9.89
CA LEU A 76 -1.27 -0.33 8.64
C LEU A 76 -0.43 -1.60 8.85
N ALA A 77 0.42 -1.63 9.90
CA ALA A 77 1.29 -2.77 10.18
C ALA A 77 0.54 -3.94 10.85
N ALA A 78 -0.56 -3.64 11.54
CA ALA A 78 -1.36 -4.65 12.24
C ALA A 78 -2.16 -5.54 11.28
N ASP A 79 -2.45 -5.08 10.03
CA ASP A 79 -3.15 -5.88 9.03
C ASP A 79 -2.17 -6.62 8.11
N PRO A 80 -2.28 -7.96 7.99
CA PRO A 80 -1.37 -8.76 7.17
C PRO A 80 -1.32 -8.36 5.69
N TYR A 81 -2.41 -7.81 5.16
CA TYR A 81 -2.50 -7.40 3.75
C TYR A 81 -1.96 -6.00 3.53
N ALA A 82 -2.34 -5.06 4.40
CA ALA A 82 -1.88 -3.68 4.36
C ALA A 82 -0.37 -3.55 4.65
N GLY A 83 0.19 -4.46 5.45
CA GLY A 83 1.63 -4.59 5.68
C GLY A 83 2.48 -4.69 4.40
N ARG A 84 1.90 -5.15 3.28
CA ARG A 84 2.57 -5.12 1.97
C ARG A 84 2.89 -3.70 1.49
N ALA A 85 2.14 -2.68 1.92
CA ALA A 85 2.45 -1.29 1.60
C ALA A 85 3.72 -0.82 2.32
N ILE A 86 3.91 -1.26 3.56
CA ILE A 86 5.16 -1.05 4.30
C ILE A 86 6.32 -1.72 3.58
N ASN A 87 6.16 -2.97 3.12
CA ASN A 87 7.20 -3.68 2.37
C ASN A 87 7.57 -2.94 1.06
N GLY A 88 6.59 -2.41 0.34
CA GLY A 88 6.83 -1.59 -0.85
C GLY A 88 7.59 -0.30 -0.53
N SER A 89 7.19 0.40 0.53
CA SER A 89 7.87 1.61 1.00
C SER A 89 9.30 1.31 1.46
N LEU A 90 9.51 0.21 2.20
CA LEU A 90 10.83 -0.22 2.65
C LEU A 90 11.76 -0.54 1.46
N ALA A 91 11.26 -1.33 0.50
CA ALA A 91 12.04 -1.70 -0.67
C ALA A 91 12.45 -0.47 -1.51
N ALA A 92 11.52 0.48 -1.71
CA ALA A 92 11.81 1.72 -2.43
C ALA A 92 12.77 2.64 -1.66
N ALA A 93 12.66 2.73 -0.33
CA ALA A 93 13.57 3.49 0.51
C ALA A 93 14.99 2.92 0.44
N VAL A 94 15.14 1.60 0.59
CA VAL A 94 16.43 0.90 0.48
C VAL A 94 17.06 1.09 -0.91
N ALA A 95 16.27 1.00 -1.98
CA ALA A 95 16.74 1.21 -3.35
C ALA A 95 17.30 2.63 -3.59
N GLN A 96 16.92 3.61 -2.74
CA GLN A 96 17.37 5.00 -2.78
C GLN A 96 18.30 5.36 -1.60
N ASP A 97 18.94 4.37 -0.97
CA ASP A 97 19.85 4.55 0.18
C ASP A 97 19.21 5.28 1.37
N HIS A 98 17.92 5.06 1.64
CA HIS A 98 17.21 5.62 2.78
C HIS A 98 16.79 4.54 3.77
N LEU A 99 16.71 4.92 5.05
CA LEU A 99 16.08 4.12 6.09
C LEU A 99 14.62 4.55 6.24
N LEU A 100 13.74 3.59 6.52
CA LEU A 100 12.34 3.84 6.83
C LEU A 100 12.10 3.60 8.33
N PHE A 101 11.68 4.66 9.05
CA PHE A 101 11.11 4.54 10.39
C PHE A 101 9.61 4.37 10.27
N ILE A 102 9.03 3.51 11.10
CA ILE A 102 7.60 3.23 11.11
C ILE A 102 7.05 3.55 12.49
N GLY A 103 5.96 4.31 12.52
CA GLY A 103 5.21 4.59 13.73
C GLY A 103 3.73 4.34 13.50
N GLU A 104 3.10 3.58 14.38
CA GLU A 104 1.66 3.33 14.37
C GLU A 104 1.01 3.97 15.58
N SER A 105 -0.11 4.65 15.34
CA SER A 105 -0.85 5.38 16.37
C SER A 105 -2.09 4.63 16.88
N GLU A 106 -2.46 3.52 16.22
CA GLU A 106 -3.72 2.81 16.48
C GLU A 106 -4.96 3.73 16.42
N GLY A 107 -4.84 4.84 15.68
CA GLY A 107 -5.88 5.87 15.57
C GLY A 107 -5.93 6.84 16.73
N ASP A 108 -5.04 6.74 17.72
CA ASP A 108 -4.95 7.69 18.84
C ASP A 108 -4.22 8.96 18.40
N PRO A 109 -4.89 10.15 18.42
CA PRO A 109 -4.29 11.41 18.02
C PRO A 109 -3.16 11.88 18.94
N VAL A 110 -3.13 11.46 20.22
CA VAL A 110 -2.06 11.83 21.16
C VAL A 110 -0.80 11.06 20.82
N VAL A 111 -0.94 9.76 20.54
CA VAL A 111 0.17 8.90 20.09
C VAL A 111 0.70 9.38 18.74
N GLU A 112 -0.20 9.73 17.80
CA GLU A 112 0.19 10.27 16.49
C GLU A 112 1.04 11.53 16.63
N GLN A 113 0.59 12.50 17.43
CA GLN A 113 1.34 13.74 17.67
C GLN A 113 2.70 13.49 18.29
N LYS A 114 2.78 12.57 19.23
CA LYS A 114 4.04 12.17 19.87
C LYS A 114 4.99 11.54 18.88
N LEU A 115 4.54 10.59 18.08
CA LEU A 115 5.35 9.92 17.05
C LEU A 115 5.91 10.92 16.03
N ILE A 116 5.07 11.84 15.55
CA ILE A 116 5.52 12.89 14.64
C ILE A 116 6.60 13.77 15.31
N GLY A 117 6.39 14.19 16.55
CA GLY A 117 7.38 14.95 17.31
C GLY A 117 8.71 14.19 17.48
N ASP A 118 8.65 12.93 17.86
CA ASP A 118 9.82 12.06 18.02
C ASP A 118 10.61 11.89 16.71
N PHE A 119 9.93 11.86 15.56
CA PHE A 119 10.58 11.79 14.24
C PHE A 119 11.18 13.13 13.82
N LEU A 120 10.50 14.25 14.10
CA LEU A 120 11.04 15.59 13.86
C LEU A 120 12.31 15.84 14.69
N ASP A 121 12.32 15.44 15.96
CA ASP A 121 13.52 15.54 16.84
C ASP A 121 14.68 14.71 16.32
N ARG A 122 14.42 13.61 15.59
CA ARG A 122 15.43 12.79 14.90
C ARG A 122 15.84 13.34 13.54
N GLN A 123 15.26 14.48 13.15
CA GLN A 123 15.56 15.16 11.89
C GLN A 123 15.34 14.27 10.66
N VAL A 124 14.25 13.51 10.63
CA VAL A 124 13.90 12.75 9.40
C VAL A 124 13.70 13.71 8.23
N ASP A 125 14.10 13.30 7.04
CA ASP A 125 14.12 14.17 5.87
C ASP A 125 12.72 14.37 5.27
N ALA A 126 11.83 13.37 5.44
CA ALA A 126 10.52 13.37 4.79
C ALA A 126 9.54 12.40 5.49
N PHE A 127 8.23 12.57 5.19
CA PHE A 127 7.16 11.80 5.82
C PHE A 127 6.24 11.14 4.79
N ILE A 128 5.85 9.89 5.08
CA ILE A 128 4.69 9.23 4.50
C ILE A 128 3.60 9.23 5.57
N TYR A 129 2.53 9.99 5.34
CA TYR A 129 1.36 9.96 6.21
C TYR A 129 0.33 9.00 5.63
N ALA A 130 0.06 7.91 6.32
CA ALA A 130 -0.65 6.75 5.80
C ALA A 130 -1.91 6.40 6.59
N SER A 131 -2.85 5.76 5.93
CA SER A 131 -4.03 5.12 6.53
C SER A 131 -4.19 3.71 5.99
N MET A 132 -4.76 2.82 6.80
CA MET A 132 -5.11 1.48 6.36
C MET A 132 -6.13 1.49 5.22
N PHE A 133 -7.18 2.29 5.34
CA PHE A 133 -8.20 2.48 4.31
C PHE A 133 -8.13 3.88 3.72
N THR A 134 -8.46 4.02 2.45
CA THR A 134 -8.55 5.32 1.81
C THR A 134 -9.63 6.17 2.50
N ARG A 135 -9.20 7.29 3.08
CA ARG A 135 -10.09 8.22 3.79
C ARG A 135 -9.65 9.68 3.64
N GLN A 136 -10.57 10.59 3.90
CA GLN A 136 -10.23 12.01 3.98
C GLN A 136 -9.53 12.32 5.30
N VAL A 137 -8.41 13.03 5.22
CA VAL A 137 -7.60 13.43 6.37
C VAL A 137 -7.33 14.94 6.38
N ARG A 138 -6.95 15.45 7.55
CA ARG A 138 -6.25 16.72 7.68
C ARG A 138 -4.80 16.41 8.01
N VAL A 139 -3.88 16.85 7.17
CA VAL A 139 -2.45 16.67 7.43
C VAL A 139 -2.08 17.36 8.75
N PRO A 140 -1.40 16.66 9.68
CA PRO A 140 -0.99 17.22 10.96
C PRO A 140 -0.19 18.51 10.79
N LYS A 141 -0.52 19.53 11.59
CA LYS A 141 0.12 20.87 11.51
C LYS A 141 1.63 20.83 11.73
N GLN A 142 2.10 19.87 12.52
CA GLN A 142 3.52 19.65 12.80
C GLN A 142 4.33 19.33 11.52
N LEU A 143 3.70 18.74 10.50
CA LEU A 143 4.33 18.39 9.22
C LEU A 143 4.40 19.57 8.24
N LYS A 144 3.89 20.75 8.63
CA LYS A 144 3.94 21.96 7.77
C LYS A 144 5.39 22.35 7.46
N GLY A 145 5.71 22.47 6.18
CA GLY A 145 7.06 22.82 5.72
C GLY A 145 8.01 21.63 5.54
N HIS A 146 7.57 20.42 5.85
CA HIS A 146 8.31 19.18 5.56
C HIS A 146 7.80 18.54 4.26
N PRO A 147 8.65 17.80 3.53
CA PRO A 147 8.19 16.94 2.43
C PRO A 147 7.24 15.85 2.96
N VAL A 148 6.02 15.79 2.42
CA VAL A 148 4.99 14.83 2.82
C VAL A 148 4.31 14.23 1.60
N VAL A 149 4.14 12.92 1.60
CA VAL A 149 3.27 12.18 0.69
C VAL A 149 2.17 11.48 1.49
N LEU A 150 0.97 11.46 0.95
CA LEU A 150 -0.19 10.82 1.57
C LEU A 150 -0.42 9.45 0.93
N LEU A 151 -0.49 8.41 1.75
CA LEU A 151 -0.73 7.03 1.34
C LEU A 151 -2.09 6.56 1.87
N ASN A 152 -3.00 6.17 0.98
CA ASN A 152 -4.41 5.90 1.30
C ASN A 152 -5.12 7.08 2.00
N CYS A 153 -4.66 8.28 1.77
CA CYS A 153 -5.20 9.49 2.38
C CYS A 153 -5.51 10.52 1.30
N LEU A 154 -6.67 11.15 1.42
CA LEU A 154 -7.12 12.24 0.56
C LEU A 154 -7.31 13.51 1.39
N THR A 155 -6.95 14.66 0.85
CA THR A 155 -7.27 15.96 1.46
C THR A 155 -8.56 16.51 0.91
N ARG A 156 -9.23 17.37 1.69
CA ARG A 156 -10.38 18.13 1.18
C ARG A 156 -9.92 19.23 0.24
N GLY A 157 -10.69 19.47 -0.80
CA GLY A 157 -10.43 20.56 -1.75
C GLY A 157 -10.24 20.05 -3.19
N VAL A 158 -10.36 20.99 -4.16
CA VAL A 158 -10.28 20.67 -5.59
C VAL A 158 -8.84 20.39 -6.04
N ARG A 159 -7.87 21.08 -5.42
CA ARG A 159 -6.45 20.90 -5.72
C ARG A 159 -5.75 20.24 -4.54
N PRO A 160 -5.04 19.13 -4.74
CA PRO A 160 -4.25 18.52 -3.69
C PRO A 160 -3.08 19.42 -3.29
N THR A 161 -2.74 19.46 -2.02
CA THR A 161 -1.57 20.18 -1.48
C THR A 161 -0.35 19.29 -1.32
N HIS A 162 -0.53 17.98 -1.43
CA HIS A 162 0.48 16.92 -1.33
C HIS A 162 0.18 15.85 -2.38
N HIS A 163 1.16 15.09 -2.81
CA HIS A 163 0.88 13.87 -3.57
C HIS A 163 0.07 12.91 -2.71
N GLN A 164 -0.95 12.32 -3.30
CA GLN A 164 -1.90 11.41 -2.67
C GLN A 164 -1.93 10.12 -3.47
N ILE A 165 -1.44 9.03 -2.89
CA ILE A 165 -1.34 7.74 -3.55
C ILE A 165 -2.49 6.86 -3.04
N VAL A 166 -3.40 6.49 -3.92
CA VAL A 166 -4.59 5.70 -3.57
C VAL A 166 -4.85 4.62 -4.60
N PRO A 167 -5.52 3.50 -4.25
CA PRO A 167 -5.96 2.52 -5.24
C PRO A 167 -7.02 3.10 -6.17
N ASP A 168 -7.09 2.62 -7.42
CA ASP A 168 -8.11 3.03 -8.38
C ASP A 168 -9.38 2.18 -8.23
N GLU A 169 -10.11 2.44 -7.15
CA GLU A 169 -11.32 1.71 -6.78
C GLU A 169 -12.45 1.86 -7.80
N LEU A 170 -12.51 3.00 -8.50
CA LEU A 170 -13.49 3.22 -9.54
C LEU A 170 -13.25 2.30 -10.75
N ALA A 171 -12.00 2.27 -11.25
CA ALA A 171 -11.62 1.38 -12.35
C ALA A 171 -11.70 -0.09 -11.91
N ALA A 172 -11.44 -0.41 -10.65
CA ALA A 172 -11.63 -1.75 -10.09
C ALA A 172 -13.08 -2.19 -10.15
N GLY A 173 -14.01 -1.33 -9.73
CA GLY A 173 -15.46 -1.61 -9.85
C GLY A 173 -15.89 -1.86 -11.30
N TRP A 174 -15.43 -1.03 -12.23
CA TRP A 174 -15.65 -1.24 -13.67
C TRP A 174 -15.12 -2.61 -14.13
N SER A 175 -13.90 -2.97 -13.70
CA SER A 175 -13.26 -4.25 -14.05
C SER A 175 -14.01 -5.46 -13.52
N ALA A 176 -14.63 -5.35 -12.33
CA ALA A 176 -15.50 -6.41 -11.79
C ALA A 176 -16.70 -6.65 -12.67
N ALA A 177 -17.42 -5.58 -13.06
CA ALA A 177 -18.55 -5.66 -13.96
C ALA A 177 -18.13 -6.22 -15.33
N SER A 178 -17.07 -5.69 -15.93
CA SER A 178 -16.56 -6.14 -17.23
C SER A 178 -16.21 -7.62 -17.23
N THR A 179 -15.60 -8.13 -16.15
CA THR A 179 -15.24 -9.55 -16.03
C THR A 179 -16.48 -10.46 -16.11
N LEU A 180 -17.57 -10.11 -15.45
CA LEU A 180 -18.82 -10.86 -15.52
C LEU A 180 -19.52 -10.72 -16.88
N LEU A 181 -19.48 -9.51 -17.46
CA LEU A 181 -20.04 -9.25 -18.80
C LEU A 181 -19.29 -10.03 -19.89
N GLU A 182 -17.97 -10.10 -19.83
CA GLU A 182 -17.14 -10.91 -20.73
C GLU A 182 -17.41 -12.40 -20.61
N ALA A 183 -17.73 -12.87 -19.38
CA ALA A 183 -18.18 -14.24 -19.18
C ALA A 183 -19.62 -14.51 -19.72
N GLY A 184 -20.35 -13.47 -20.10
CA GLY A 184 -21.68 -13.59 -20.69
C GLY A 184 -22.85 -13.27 -19.75
N HIS A 185 -22.58 -12.87 -18.50
CA HIS A 185 -23.65 -12.44 -17.59
C HIS A 185 -24.23 -11.10 -18.02
N ARG A 186 -25.54 -11.02 -18.24
CA ARG A 186 -26.26 -9.78 -18.59
C ARG A 186 -27.39 -9.47 -17.61
N ALA A 187 -27.85 -10.46 -16.86
CA ALA A 187 -28.91 -10.35 -15.87
C ALA A 187 -28.58 -11.17 -14.62
N GLY A 188 -29.27 -10.91 -13.52
CA GLY A 188 -29.08 -11.64 -12.27
C GLY A 188 -27.74 -11.36 -11.59
N ILE A 189 -27.05 -10.27 -11.93
CA ILE A 189 -25.82 -9.83 -11.27
C ILE A 189 -26.23 -9.06 -10.02
N CYS A 190 -25.77 -9.51 -8.86
CA CYS A 190 -26.08 -8.89 -7.57
C CYS A 190 -24.82 -8.50 -6.82
N LEU A 191 -24.94 -7.49 -5.96
CA LEU A 191 -23.90 -7.06 -5.05
C LEU A 191 -24.07 -7.73 -3.68
N VAL A 192 -22.97 -8.12 -3.04
CA VAL A 192 -22.94 -8.56 -1.63
C VAL A 192 -21.98 -7.67 -0.84
N GLY A 193 -22.49 -7.10 0.25
CA GLY A 193 -21.79 -6.11 1.07
C GLY A 193 -22.53 -4.76 1.06
N ARG A 194 -22.35 -4.00 2.15
CA ARG A 194 -22.91 -2.65 2.26
C ARG A 194 -21.93 -1.64 1.63
N PRO A 195 -22.31 -0.97 0.55
CA PRO A 195 -21.52 0.13 -0.01
C PRO A 195 -21.75 1.41 0.80
N ASP A 196 -21.21 1.46 2.03
CA ASP A 196 -21.33 2.62 2.90
C ASP A 196 -20.75 3.87 2.22
N GLU A 197 -21.51 4.96 2.17
CA GLU A 197 -21.09 6.23 1.58
C GLU A 197 -19.86 6.82 2.28
N HIS A 198 -19.64 6.47 3.56
CA HIS A 198 -18.50 6.91 4.35
C HIS A 198 -17.24 6.07 4.08
N VAL A 199 -17.38 4.86 3.50
CA VAL A 199 -16.27 4.00 3.10
C VAL A 199 -15.90 4.29 1.66
N PHE A 200 -14.77 4.96 1.45
CA PHE A 200 -14.32 5.39 0.12
C PHE A 200 -14.31 4.23 -0.90
N ALA A 201 -13.74 3.09 -0.54
CA ALA A 201 -13.68 1.91 -1.39
C ALA A 201 -15.08 1.43 -1.82
N GLY A 202 -16.03 1.30 -0.88
CA GLY A 202 -17.38 0.84 -1.16
C GLY A 202 -18.11 1.74 -2.15
N ARG A 203 -18.02 3.06 -1.94
CA ARG A 203 -18.62 4.06 -2.82
C ARG A 203 -18.05 4.04 -4.24
N GLU A 204 -16.72 4.06 -4.38
CA GLU A 204 -16.04 4.10 -5.68
C GLU A 204 -16.21 2.77 -6.41
N ARG A 205 -16.10 1.61 -5.73
CA ARG A 205 -16.38 0.28 -6.33
C ARG A 205 -17.77 0.21 -6.88
N LEU A 206 -18.80 0.61 -6.10
CA LEU A 206 -20.20 0.62 -6.57
C LEU A 206 -20.40 1.54 -7.76
N ALA A 207 -19.80 2.75 -7.75
CA ALA A 207 -19.88 3.67 -8.87
C ALA A 207 -19.27 3.06 -10.14
N GLY A 208 -18.10 2.43 -10.05
CA GLY A 208 -17.45 1.72 -11.15
C GLY A 208 -18.26 0.52 -11.66
N ILE A 209 -18.80 -0.30 -10.75
CA ILE A 209 -19.67 -1.44 -11.09
C ILE A 209 -20.88 -0.96 -11.90
N ARG A 210 -21.59 0.06 -11.40
CA ARG A 210 -22.75 0.63 -12.07
C ARG A 210 -22.39 1.18 -13.45
N ALA A 211 -21.30 1.92 -13.55
CA ALA A 211 -20.83 2.47 -14.81
C ALA A 211 -20.50 1.37 -15.83
N GLY A 212 -19.79 0.32 -15.41
CA GLY A 212 -19.44 -0.81 -16.27
C GLY A 212 -20.64 -1.62 -16.74
N LEU A 213 -21.61 -1.87 -15.86
CA LEU A 213 -22.86 -2.55 -16.24
C LEU A 213 -23.70 -1.69 -17.18
N ASN A 214 -23.90 -0.41 -16.88
CA ASN A 214 -24.69 0.50 -17.72
C ASN A 214 -24.12 0.64 -19.14
N ALA A 215 -22.80 0.62 -19.31
CA ALA A 215 -22.16 0.68 -20.62
C ALA A 215 -22.48 -0.53 -21.52
N ALA A 216 -23.01 -1.61 -20.95
CA ALA A 216 -23.43 -2.83 -21.65
C ALA A 216 -24.94 -3.08 -21.53
N ASP A 217 -25.74 -2.03 -21.26
CA ASP A 217 -27.19 -2.10 -21.06
C ASP A 217 -27.62 -3.12 -19.99
N ALA A 218 -26.72 -3.39 -19.00
CA ALA A 218 -27.00 -4.25 -17.87
C ALA A 218 -27.10 -3.41 -16.58
N ARG A 219 -27.61 -4.03 -15.52
CA ARG A 219 -27.72 -3.39 -14.21
C ARG A 219 -27.65 -4.40 -13.08
N LEU A 220 -27.34 -3.94 -11.87
CA LEU A 220 -27.47 -4.76 -10.68
C LEU A 220 -28.93 -5.16 -10.49
N ALA A 221 -29.17 -6.46 -10.31
CA ALA A 221 -30.50 -7.01 -10.04
C ALA A 221 -30.91 -6.83 -8.57
N GLY A 222 -29.95 -6.64 -7.68
CA GLY A 222 -30.17 -6.42 -6.25
C GLY A 222 -28.88 -6.30 -5.47
N THR A 223 -29.03 -6.01 -4.17
CA THR A 223 -27.93 -5.96 -3.21
C THR A 223 -28.33 -6.73 -1.96
N VAL A 224 -27.46 -7.62 -1.49
CA VAL A 224 -27.55 -8.20 -0.16
C VAL A 224 -26.61 -7.43 0.75
N GLU A 225 -27.19 -6.59 1.60
CA GLU A 225 -26.43 -5.76 2.52
C GLU A 225 -25.90 -6.56 3.72
N CYS A 226 -24.61 -6.47 3.97
CA CYS A 226 -23.95 -7.00 5.15
C CYS A 226 -22.70 -6.18 5.45
N ASP A 227 -22.20 -6.29 6.67
CA ASP A 227 -20.89 -5.74 7.02
C ASP A 227 -19.79 -6.54 6.29
N TRP A 228 -18.59 -5.97 6.17
CA TRP A 228 -17.50 -6.54 5.36
C TRP A 228 -16.77 -7.68 6.08
N TRP A 229 -17.53 -8.55 6.78
CA TRP A 229 -17.03 -9.70 7.53
C TRP A 229 -17.69 -11.00 7.09
N PRO A 230 -17.00 -12.15 7.19
CA PRO A 230 -17.50 -13.43 6.69
C PRO A 230 -18.81 -13.86 7.34
N ASP A 231 -18.92 -13.73 8.67
CA ASP A 231 -20.11 -14.16 9.41
C ASP A 231 -21.35 -13.37 9.00
N SER A 232 -21.21 -12.03 8.91
CA SER A 232 -22.29 -11.15 8.47
C SER A 232 -22.74 -11.45 7.04
N ALA A 233 -21.77 -11.75 6.14
CA ALA A 233 -22.07 -12.14 4.77
C ALA A 233 -22.75 -13.50 4.71
N TYR A 234 -22.28 -14.49 5.49
CA TYR A 234 -22.90 -15.81 5.57
C TYR A 234 -24.37 -15.72 6.00
N GLU A 235 -24.66 -15.01 7.07
CA GLU A 235 -26.02 -14.85 7.59
C GLU A 235 -26.94 -14.14 6.58
N ALA A 236 -26.49 -13.03 6.00
CA ALA A 236 -27.29 -12.25 5.06
C ALA A 236 -27.58 -13.03 3.77
N VAL A 237 -26.58 -13.68 3.19
CA VAL A 237 -26.74 -14.50 1.97
C VAL A 237 -27.58 -15.73 2.24
N SER A 238 -27.39 -16.44 3.38
CA SER A 238 -28.21 -17.60 3.75
C SER A 238 -29.68 -17.25 3.88
N ARG A 239 -29.98 -16.09 4.51
CA ARG A 239 -31.37 -15.57 4.64
C ARG A 239 -31.97 -15.30 3.27
N ALA A 240 -31.25 -14.55 2.41
CA ALA A 240 -31.72 -14.23 1.07
C ALA A 240 -32.00 -15.50 0.23
N LEU A 241 -31.13 -16.52 0.30
CA LEU A 241 -31.33 -17.80 -0.40
C LEU A 241 -32.56 -18.54 0.12
N ALA A 242 -32.81 -18.55 1.44
CA ALA A 242 -33.98 -19.15 2.05
C ALA A 242 -35.29 -18.46 1.64
N GLU A 243 -35.24 -17.16 1.34
CA GLU A 243 -36.35 -16.34 0.81
C GLU A 243 -36.53 -16.49 -0.71
N GLY A 244 -35.78 -17.41 -1.35
CA GLY A 244 -35.91 -17.70 -2.78
C GLY A 244 -35.04 -16.84 -3.71
N TRP A 245 -34.09 -16.06 -3.18
CA TRP A 245 -33.16 -15.32 -3.99
C TRP A 245 -32.25 -16.26 -4.82
N SER A 246 -32.17 -16.01 -6.12
CA SER A 246 -31.46 -16.87 -7.09
C SER A 246 -30.62 -16.03 -8.06
N PRO A 247 -29.44 -15.55 -7.62
CA PRO A 247 -28.54 -14.78 -8.47
C PRO A 247 -27.86 -15.66 -9.52
N ALA A 248 -27.48 -15.08 -10.67
CA ALA A 248 -26.64 -15.72 -11.66
C ALA A 248 -25.14 -15.42 -11.41
N ALA A 249 -24.85 -14.25 -10.88
CA ALA A 249 -23.50 -13.83 -10.53
C ALA A 249 -23.48 -12.86 -9.34
N LEU A 250 -22.43 -12.91 -8.56
CA LEU A 250 -22.23 -12.08 -7.37
C LEU A 250 -20.94 -11.28 -7.47
N ILE A 251 -21.04 -10.01 -7.12
CA ILE A 251 -19.89 -9.14 -6.86
C ILE A 251 -19.83 -8.92 -5.35
N CYS A 252 -18.84 -9.51 -4.68
CA CYS A 252 -18.60 -9.33 -3.24
C CYS A 252 -17.65 -8.16 -3.03
N LEU A 253 -17.96 -7.24 -2.10
CA LEU A 253 -17.17 -6.02 -1.92
C LEU A 253 -15.75 -6.25 -1.37
N ASN A 254 -15.46 -7.43 -0.81
CA ASN A 254 -14.10 -7.90 -0.50
C ASN A 254 -14.06 -9.44 -0.41
N ASP A 255 -12.85 -10.01 -0.27
CA ASP A 255 -12.65 -11.45 -0.17
C ASP A 255 -13.24 -12.05 1.11
N ARG A 256 -13.30 -11.29 2.22
CA ARG A 256 -13.94 -11.73 3.47
C ARG A 256 -15.45 -11.92 3.29
N VAL A 257 -16.11 -10.99 2.61
CA VAL A 257 -17.53 -11.12 2.20
C VAL A 257 -17.69 -12.31 1.26
N ALA A 258 -16.77 -12.50 0.30
CA ALA A 258 -16.82 -13.64 -0.60
C ALA A 258 -16.68 -14.98 0.14
N LEU A 259 -15.86 -15.06 1.19
CA LEU A 259 -15.74 -16.27 2.03
C LEU A 259 -17.09 -16.66 2.65
N GLY A 260 -17.77 -15.71 3.32
CA GLY A 260 -19.10 -15.97 3.89
C GLY A 260 -20.13 -16.34 2.82
N THR A 261 -20.08 -15.66 1.66
CA THR A 261 -20.92 -15.97 0.50
C THR A 261 -20.69 -17.40 -0.01
N TYR A 262 -19.43 -17.85 -0.14
CA TYR A 262 -19.09 -19.23 -0.52
C TYR A 262 -19.68 -20.25 0.45
N GLN A 263 -19.56 -20.00 1.74
CA GLN A 263 -20.12 -20.88 2.78
C GLN A 263 -21.64 -20.96 2.69
N ALA A 264 -22.33 -19.83 2.51
CA ALA A 264 -23.79 -19.77 2.38
C ALA A 264 -24.29 -20.50 1.11
N LEU A 265 -23.65 -20.24 -0.05
CA LEU A 265 -23.99 -20.92 -1.30
C LEU A 265 -23.79 -22.44 -1.17
N ARG A 266 -22.68 -22.88 -0.60
CA ARG A 266 -22.39 -24.30 -0.38
C ARG A 266 -23.40 -24.97 0.56
N ALA A 267 -23.78 -24.31 1.65
CA ALA A 267 -24.80 -24.79 2.59
C ALA A 267 -26.17 -24.93 1.92
N ALA A 268 -26.49 -24.06 0.95
CA ALA A 268 -27.70 -24.13 0.16
C ALA A 268 -27.61 -25.09 -1.07
N GLY A 269 -26.52 -25.85 -1.22
CA GLY A 269 -26.32 -26.78 -2.33
C GLY A 269 -26.10 -26.09 -3.69
N ARG A 270 -25.67 -24.82 -3.71
CA ARG A 270 -25.39 -24.06 -4.93
C ARG A 270 -23.91 -24.17 -5.29
N ALA A 271 -23.63 -24.65 -6.49
CA ALA A 271 -22.28 -24.80 -7.01
C ALA A 271 -21.70 -23.46 -7.53
N ILE A 272 -20.42 -23.25 -7.24
CA ILE A 272 -19.62 -22.16 -7.78
C ILE A 272 -18.58 -22.79 -8.72
N PRO A 273 -18.45 -22.33 -9.94
CA PRO A 273 -19.17 -21.23 -10.62
C PRO A 273 -20.44 -21.68 -11.36
N GLU A 274 -20.81 -22.97 -11.37
CA GLU A 274 -21.79 -23.59 -12.26
C GLU A 274 -23.19 -22.98 -12.08
N ASP A 275 -23.66 -22.79 -10.83
CA ASP A 275 -24.94 -22.16 -10.51
C ASP A 275 -24.80 -20.65 -10.33
N VAL A 276 -23.69 -20.20 -9.73
CA VAL A 276 -23.45 -18.79 -9.37
C VAL A 276 -22.00 -18.42 -9.56
N SER A 277 -21.70 -17.53 -10.50
CA SER A 277 -20.36 -16.93 -10.61
C SER A 277 -20.09 -15.95 -9.48
N VAL A 278 -18.86 -15.92 -8.94
CA VAL A 278 -18.48 -15.01 -7.85
C VAL A 278 -17.18 -14.29 -8.19
N ILE A 279 -17.18 -12.95 -8.04
CA ILE A 279 -15.99 -12.11 -8.12
C ILE A 279 -15.90 -11.20 -6.89
N SER A 280 -14.69 -10.85 -6.48
CA SER A 280 -14.46 -9.98 -5.32
C SER A 280 -13.29 -9.01 -5.50
N PHE A 281 -12.89 -8.37 -4.40
CA PHE A 281 -11.76 -7.46 -4.31
C PHE A 281 -10.84 -7.89 -3.18
N ASP A 282 -9.61 -7.41 -3.19
CA ASP A 282 -8.45 -7.51 -2.32
C ASP A 282 -7.38 -8.45 -2.86
N ASP A 283 -7.73 -9.59 -3.50
CA ASP A 283 -6.81 -10.64 -3.92
C ASP A 283 -5.91 -11.09 -2.75
N SER A 284 -6.54 -11.31 -1.62
CA SER A 284 -5.90 -11.86 -0.43
C SER A 284 -5.47 -13.31 -0.66
N GLU A 285 -4.59 -13.84 0.18
CA GLU A 285 -4.16 -15.25 0.09
C GLU A 285 -5.36 -16.23 0.14
N MET A 286 -6.41 -15.85 0.87
CA MET A 286 -7.65 -16.60 0.96
C MET A 286 -8.31 -16.82 -0.41
N ALA A 287 -8.22 -15.85 -1.33
CA ALA A 287 -8.79 -15.99 -2.67
C ALA A 287 -8.19 -17.20 -3.43
N ALA A 288 -6.92 -17.50 -3.20
CA ALA A 288 -6.26 -18.68 -3.76
C ALA A 288 -6.54 -19.98 -2.99
N TRP A 289 -6.96 -19.90 -1.73
CA TRP A 289 -7.25 -21.06 -0.89
C TRP A 289 -8.70 -21.56 -1.02
N LEU A 290 -9.64 -20.71 -1.40
CA LEU A 290 -11.02 -21.09 -1.66
C LEU A 290 -11.14 -22.15 -2.77
N ARG A 291 -12.20 -22.94 -2.74
CA ARG A 291 -12.52 -23.97 -3.74
C ARG A 291 -13.97 -23.81 -4.19
N PRO A 292 -14.10 -23.45 -5.50
CA PRO A 292 -13.08 -23.09 -6.51
C PRO A 292 -12.31 -21.83 -6.11
N GLN A 293 -11.09 -21.64 -6.69
CA GLN A 293 -10.30 -20.45 -6.42
C GLN A 293 -11.05 -19.18 -6.89
N LEU A 294 -11.07 -18.18 -6.02
CA LEU A 294 -11.83 -16.96 -6.20
C LEU A 294 -11.14 -15.98 -7.17
N THR A 295 -11.86 -15.56 -8.22
CA THR A 295 -11.51 -14.43 -9.06
C THR A 295 -11.63 -13.15 -8.22
N SER A 296 -10.54 -12.40 -8.08
CA SER A 296 -10.51 -11.23 -7.22
C SER A 296 -9.70 -10.10 -7.86
N ILE A 297 -10.04 -8.85 -7.53
CA ILE A 297 -9.35 -7.66 -8.01
C ILE A 297 -8.32 -7.27 -6.97
N SER A 298 -7.04 -7.28 -7.38
CA SER A 298 -5.91 -7.15 -6.46
C SER A 298 -5.74 -5.73 -5.95
N LEU A 299 -5.74 -5.54 -4.62
CA LEU A 299 -5.31 -4.29 -4.00
C LEU A 299 -3.78 -4.15 -4.16
N PRO A 300 -3.30 -3.06 -4.77
CA PRO A 300 -1.89 -2.92 -5.12
C PRO A 300 -1.04 -2.38 -3.96
N HIS A 301 -1.17 -2.95 -2.76
CA HIS A 301 -0.53 -2.45 -1.55
C HIS A 301 0.97 -2.20 -1.70
N TYR A 302 1.71 -3.16 -2.28
CA TYR A 302 3.16 -3.01 -2.49
C TYR A 302 3.46 -1.80 -3.39
N GLN A 303 2.74 -1.67 -4.51
CA GLN A 303 2.92 -0.58 -5.46
C GLN A 303 2.53 0.78 -4.86
N LEU A 304 1.49 0.81 -4.00
CA LEU A 304 1.11 2.02 -3.26
C LEU A 304 2.28 2.52 -2.40
N GLY A 305 2.89 1.63 -1.62
CA GLY A 305 4.03 1.97 -0.78
C GLY A 305 5.27 2.37 -1.58
N TRP A 306 5.57 1.63 -2.66
CA TRP A 306 6.68 1.93 -3.56
C TRP A 306 6.54 3.32 -4.18
N GLN A 307 5.38 3.63 -4.77
CA GLN A 307 5.11 4.92 -5.40
C GLN A 307 5.10 6.08 -4.41
N ALA A 308 4.70 5.84 -3.14
CA ALA A 308 4.78 6.87 -2.11
C ALA A 308 6.22 7.35 -1.91
N VAL A 309 7.18 6.42 -1.82
CA VAL A 309 8.61 6.77 -1.68
C VAL A 309 9.16 7.38 -2.96
N GLU A 310 8.82 6.85 -4.14
CA GLU A 310 9.25 7.43 -5.41
C GLU A 310 8.81 8.89 -5.57
N LYS A 311 7.57 9.19 -5.18
CA LYS A 311 7.06 10.57 -5.23
C LYS A 311 7.66 11.47 -4.15
N LEU A 312 8.00 10.92 -3.00
CA LEU A 312 8.58 11.64 -1.89
C LEU A 312 10.04 12.05 -2.14
N LEU A 313 10.84 11.17 -2.74
CA LEU A 313 12.28 11.35 -2.99
C LEU A 313 12.60 11.73 -4.44
N GLY A 314 11.63 11.65 -5.34
CA GLY A 314 11.79 11.99 -6.75
C GLY A 314 11.91 13.51 -6.99
N PRO A 315 12.09 13.91 -8.24
CA PRO A 315 12.12 15.33 -8.59
C PRO A 315 10.79 16.01 -8.19
N PRO A 316 10.84 17.27 -7.75
CA PRO A 316 9.65 18.02 -7.41
C PRO A 316 8.68 18.09 -8.60
N THR A 317 7.43 17.71 -8.36
CA THR A 317 6.32 17.85 -9.33
C THR A 317 5.11 18.46 -8.63
N ASP A 318 4.17 18.97 -9.39
CA ASP A 318 2.93 19.48 -8.82
C ASP A 318 2.18 18.38 -8.08
N PRO A 319 1.64 18.67 -6.88
CA PRO A 319 0.85 17.72 -6.13
C PRO A 319 -0.32 17.17 -6.93
N ALA A 320 -0.50 15.86 -6.91
CA ALA A 320 -1.54 15.16 -7.67
C ALA A 320 -2.11 13.97 -6.88
N VAL A 321 -3.32 13.57 -7.21
CA VAL A 321 -3.89 12.29 -6.80
C VAL A 321 -3.47 11.23 -7.82
N LEU A 322 -2.62 10.30 -7.40
CA LEU A 322 -2.20 9.17 -8.21
C LEU A 322 -3.06 7.95 -7.85
N ARG A 323 -3.80 7.47 -8.84
CA ARG A 323 -4.60 6.26 -8.72
C ARG A 323 -3.80 5.07 -9.22
N VAL A 324 -3.53 4.11 -8.33
CA VAL A 324 -2.74 2.91 -8.66
C VAL A 324 -3.67 1.83 -9.20
N PRO A 325 -3.42 1.31 -10.40
CA PRO A 325 -4.29 0.29 -11.02
C PRO A 325 -4.44 -0.96 -10.16
N MET A 326 -5.64 -1.52 -10.17
CA MET A 326 -6.03 -2.73 -9.46
C MET A 326 -6.30 -3.85 -10.48
N PRO A 327 -5.34 -4.76 -10.73
CA PRO A 327 -5.49 -5.80 -11.75
C PRO A 327 -6.45 -6.91 -11.31
N VAL A 328 -7.20 -7.45 -12.26
CA VAL A 328 -8.04 -8.63 -12.05
C VAL A 328 -7.18 -9.88 -12.02
N ARG A 329 -7.28 -10.68 -10.98
CA ARG A 329 -6.73 -12.03 -10.87
C ARG A 329 -7.82 -13.04 -11.21
N ARG A 330 -7.91 -13.41 -12.48
CA ARG A 330 -8.89 -14.40 -12.98
C ARG A 330 -8.52 -15.79 -12.43
N ARG A 331 -9.52 -16.47 -11.86
CA ARG A 331 -9.44 -17.83 -11.34
C ARG A 331 -10.71 -18.60 -11.73
N ALA A 332 -11.06 -19.64 -10.97
CA ALA A 332 -12.09 -20.61 -11.34
C ALA A 332 -13.53 -20.22 -10.91
N SER A 333 -13.74 -19.12 -10.21
CA SER A 333 -15.06 -18.77 -9.64
C SER A 333 -16.01 -18.03 -10.59
N VAL A 334 -15.59 -17.76 -11.83
CA VAL A 334 -16.41 -17.10 -12.86
C VAL A 334 -16.44 -17.95 -14.11
N THR A 335 -17.63 -18.26 -14.60
CA THR A 335 -17.85 -19.00 -15.84
C THR A 335 -19.02 -18.39 -16.62
N LYS A 336 -19.32 -18.94 -17.78
CA LYS A 336 -20.52 -18.55 -18.55
C LYS A 336 -21.79 -18.93 -17.74
N PRO A 337 -22.85 -18.10 -17.82
CA PRO A 337 -24.12 -18.45 -17.17
C PRO A 337 -24.66 -19.77 -17.74
N ALA A 338 -25.25 -20.59 -16.85
CA ALA A 338 -25.97 -21.78 -17.28
C ALA A 338 -27.10 -21.36 -18.26
N VAL A 339 -27.20 -22.06 -19.37
CA VAL A 339 -28.32 -21.90 -20.31
C VAL A 339 -29.55 -22.45 -19.58
N ARG A 340 -30.44 -21.57 -19.13
CA ARG A 340 -31.72 -21.91 -18.52
C ARG A 340 -32.81 -21.97 -19.57
#